data_6d9aa3f7bd4f275b40074b26158bd971
#
_entry.id   6d9aa3f7bd4f275b40074b26158bd971
#
_cell.length_a   1.000
_cell.length_b   1.000
_cell.length_c   1.000
_cell.angle_alpha   90.00
_cell.angle_beta   90.00
_cell.angle_gamma   90.00
#
_symmetry.space_group_name_H-M   'P 1'
#
loop_
_entity.id
_entity.type
_entity.pdbx_description
1 polymer ?
#
loop_
_entity_poly.entity_id
_entity_poly.type
_entity_poly.pdbx_seq_one_letter_code
_entity_poly.pdbx_strand_id
1 'polypeptide(L)'
;MSDFAIGLLISLSRRIIDNHNYIKKNKWLRSTLELNQSLTNKKVGIVGMGKIGKSFAKKARALYLDIFYYGPNKKKINYKYYKDLKKMAKEVNFLVITCKGGDKTNGIIDQSIINSLRKDSYIINISRGSVINENALLKALQNNKIKGAALDVFNNEPNINPKFKKLKNVILSPHHASGTKETRYEMAKLSCKNVFNFFNNTKPVHKISWPWNY
;
A
#
# COMPACT_ATOMS: atom_id res chain seq x y z
N MET A 1 -8.63 -2.42 5.54
CA MET A 1 -7.36 -1.99 4.93
C MET A 1 -6.56 -3.12 4.27
N SER A 2 -6.24 -4.22 4.97
CA SER A 2 -5.49 -5.33 4.37
C SER A 2 -6.22 -5.99 3.19
N ASP A 3 -7.54 -6.11 3.24
CA ASP A 3 -8.37 -6.62 2.14
C ASP A 3 -8.29 -5.72 0.92
N PHE A 4 -8.35 -4.41 1.16
CA PHE A 4 -8.23 -3.41 0.12
C PHE A 4 -6.87 -3.48 -0.59
N ALA A 5 -5.77 -3.63 0.18
CA ALA A 5 -4.43 -3.81 -0.39
C ALA A 5 -4.30 -5.10 -1.22
N ILE A 6 -4.93 -6.20 -0.81
CA ILE A 6 -5.02 -7.43 -1.62
C ILE A 6 -5.81 -7.18 -2.91
N GLY A 7 -6.95 -6.49 -2.81
CA GLY A 7 -7.74 -6.09 -3.98
C GLY A 7 -6.93 -5.26 -4.97
N LEU A 8 -6.17 -4.26 -4.50
CA LEU A 8 -5.28 -3.45 -5.32
C LEU A 8 -4.16 -4.29 -5.97
N LEU A 9 -3.56 -5.21 -5.22
CA LEU A 9 -2.51 -6.11 -5.73
C LEU A 9 -3.04 -6.99 -6.86
N ILE A 10 -4.20 -7.62 -6.66
CA ILE A 10 -4.86 -8.44 -7.68
C ILE A 10 -5.25 -7.56 -8.88
N SER A 11 -5.81 -6.38 -8.65
CA SER A 11 -6.24 -5.47 -9.71
C SER A 11 -5.08 -5.01 -10.59
N LEU A 12 -3.90 -4.75 -10.01
CA LEU A 12 -2.69 -4.42 -10.77
C LEU A 12 -2.20 -5.62 -11.58
N SER A 13 -2.01 -6.78 -10.94
CA SER A 13 -1.42 -7.96 -11.58
C SER A 13 -2.30 -8.55 -12.68
N ARG A 14 -3.62 -8.49 -12.50
CA ARG A 14 -4.63 -9.05 -13.42
C ARG A 14 -5.31 -7.98 -14.28
N ARG A 15 -4.91 -6.69 -14.14
CA ARG A 15 -5.45 -5.55 -14.89
C ARG A 15 -6.98 -5.50 -14.90
N ILE A 16 -7.62 -5.74 -13.75
CA ILE A 16 -9.08 -5.91 -13.66
C ILE A 16 -9.81 -4.66 -14.16
N ILE A 17 -9.33 -3.46 -13.78
CA ILE A 17 -9.94 -2.19 -14.20
C ILE A 17 -9.80 -1.99 -15.71
N ASP A 18 -8.63 -2.33 -16.28
CA ASP A 18 -8.41 -2.23 -17.73
C ASP A 18 -9.31 -3.19 -18.50
N ASN A 19 -9.44 -4.44 -18.02
CA ASN A 19 -10.29 -5.46 -18.63
C ASN A 19 -11.76 -5.02 -18.62
N HIS A 20 -12.23 -4.47 -17.49
CA HIS A 20 -13.57 -3.91 -17.38
C HIS A 20 -13.79 -2.77 -18.39
N ASN A 21 -12.87 -1.80 -18.42
CA ASN A 21 -12.95 -0.67 -19.35
C ASN A 21 -12.83 -1.08 -20.82
N TYR A 22 -12.11 -2.15 -21.10
CA TYR A 22 -11.96 -2.70 -22.45
C TYR A 22 -13.30 -3.17 -23.01
N ILE A 23 -14.09 -3.92 -22.21
CA ILE A 23 -15.44 -4.32 -22.58
C ILE A 23 -16.36 -3.12 -22.74
N LYS A 24 -16.38 -2.22 -21.76
CA LYS A 24 -17.24 -1.01 -21.81
C LYS A 24 -16.96 -0.10 -23.00
N LYS A 25 -15.76 -0.14 -23.57
CA LYS A 25 -15.38 0.61 -24.77
C LYS A 25 -15.57 -0.17 -26.07
N ASN A 26 -16.30 -1.30 -26.05
CA ASN A 26 -16.58 -2.16 -27.20
C ASN A 26 -15.34 -2.59 -28.00
N LYS A 27 -14.23 -2.91 -27.28
CA LYS A 27 -12.95 -3.24 -27.91
C LYS A 27 -12.73 -4.74 -28.17
N TRP A 28 -13.54 -5.61 -27.59
CA TRP A 28 -13.33 -7.07 -27.63
C TRP A 28 -13.25 -7.64 -29.03
N LEU A 29 -14.09 -7.17 -29.94
CA LEU A 29 -14.09 -7.64 -31.33
C LEU A 29 -12.98 -7.01 -32.20
N ARG A 30 -12.24 -6.05 -31.69
CA ARG A 30 -11.32 -5.21 -32.49
C ARG A 30 -9.85 -5.42 -32.17
N SER A 31 -9.53 -6.01 -31.04
CA SER A 31 -8.14 -6.19 -30.57
C SER A 31 -8.05 -7.28 -29.52
N THR A 32 -6.83 -7.73 -29.22
CA THR A 32 -6.53 -8.67 -28.14
C THR A 32 -5.92 -7.94 -26.94
N LEU A 33 -6.14 -8.47 -25.75
CA LEU A 33 -5.50 -7.98 -24.53
C LEU A 33 -4.14 -8.64 -24.31
N GLU A 34 -3.18 -7.88 -23.80
CA GLU A 34 -1.91 -8.44 -23.31
C GLU A 34 -2.16 -9.42 -22.17
N LEU A 35 -1.35 -10.47 -22.13
CA LEU A 35 -1.40 -11.45 -21.05
C LEU A 35 -1.03 -10.82 -19.71
N ASN A 36 -1.75 -11.23 -18.68
CA ASN A 36 -1.54 -10.79 -17.31
C ASN A 36 -0.55 -11.69 -16.56
N GLN A 37 -0.14 -11.30 -15.36
CA GLN A 37 0.77 -12.07 -14.52
C GLN A 37 0.00 -12.92 -13.50
N SER A 38 0.46 -14.15 -13.27
CA SER A 38 0.07 -14.97 -12.12
C SER A 38 0.66 -14.39 -10.83
N LEU A 39 0.02 -14.64 -9.70
CA LEU A 39 0.53 -14.28 -8.37
C LEU A 39 1.41 -15.38 -7.77
N THR A 40 1.21 -16.63 -8.16
CA THR A 40 1.92 -17.78 -7.60
C THR A 40 3.44 -17.59 -7.70
N ASN A 41 4.13 -17.80 -6.58
CA ASN A 41 5.58 -17.66 -6.44
C ASN A 41 6.13 -16.24 -6.70
N LYS A 42 5.28 -15.22 -6.74
CA LYS A 42 5.74 -13.84 -6.77
C LYS A 42 6.11 -13.36 -5.36
N LYS A 43 7.08 -12.47 -5.31
CA LYS A 43 7.65 -11.96 -4.05
C LYS A 43 7.02 -10.63 -3.67
N VAL A 44 6.56 -10.53 -2.43
CA VAL A 44 6.00 -9.30 -1.86
C VAL A 44 6.90 -8.79 -0.75
N GLY A 45 7.38 -7.56 -0.89
CA GLY A 45 8.07 -6.83 0.15
C GLY A 45 7.11 -5.90 0.91
N ILE A 46 6.96 -6.12 2.20
CA ILE A 46 6.09 -5.31 3.05
C ILE A 46 6.95 -4.31 3.82
N VAL A 47 6.73 -3.02 3.56
CA VAL A 47 7.36 -1.93 4.33
C VAL A 47 6.47 -1.63 5.53
N GLY A 48 6.89 -2.09 6.72
CA GLY A 48 6.12 -1.94 7.95
C GLY A 48 5.31 -3.16 8.35
N MET A 49 5.87 -4.05 9.17
CA MET A 49 5.23 -5.27 9.68
C MET A 49 4.46 -5.00 10.99
N GLY A 50 3.55 -3.99 10.97
CA GLY A 50 2.59 -3.68 12.02
C GLY A 50 1.32 -4.55 11.95
N LYS A 51 0.22 -4.11 12.60
CA LYS A 51 -1.07 -4.84 12.56
C LYS A 51 -1.56 -5.04 11.12
N ILE A 52 -1.54 -3.99 10.28
CA ILE A 52 -1.98 -4.04 8.88
C ILE A 52 -1.05 -4.93 8.05
N GLY A 53 0.27 -4.73 8.16
CA GLY A 53 1.26 -5.53 7.43
C GLY A 53 1.17 -7.02 7.74
N LYS A 54 0.99 -7.41 9.02
CA LYS A 54 0.78 -8.80 9.42
C LYS A 54 -0.53 -9.39 8.84
N SER A 55 -1.62 -8.63 8.89
CA SER A 55 -2.90 -9.06 8.33
C SER A 55 -2.82 -9.22 6.82
N PHE A 56 -2.17 -8.28 6.12
CA PHE A 56 -1.90 -8.38 4.70
C PHE A 56 -1.03 -9.60 4.37
N ALA A 57 0.07 -9.81 5.10
CA ALA A 57 0.99 -10.93 4.89
C ALA A 57 0.28 -12.29 4.98
N LYS A 58 -0.60 -12.47 5.99
CA LYS A 58 -1.39 -13.71 6.14
C LYS A 58 -2.28 -13.96 4.91
N LYS A 59 -2.96 -12.94 4.39
CA LYS A 59 -3.84 -13.05 3.22
C LYS A 59 -3.04 -13.26 1.93
N ALA A 60 -1.93 -12.53 1.77
CA ALA A 60 -1.05 -12.67 0.61
C ALA A 60 -0.40 -14.06 0.53
N ARG A 61 -0.06 -14.66 1.69
CA ARG A 61 0.46 -16.03 1.74
C ARG A 61 -0.57 -17.05 1.28
N ALA A 62 -1.86 -16.85 1.58
CA ALA A 62 -2.93 -17.72 1.08
C ALA A 62 -3.10 -17.64 -0.45
N LEU A 63 -2.57 -16.61 -1.10
CA LEU A 63 -2.48 -16.47 -2.55
C LEU A 63 -1.16 -17.00 -3.13
N TYR A 64 -0.41 -17.80 -2.36
CA TYR A 64 0.88 -18.39 -2.73
C TYR A 64 1.98 -17.36 -3.05
N LEU A 65 1.92 -16.17 -2.42
CA LEU A 65 2.95 -15.16 -2.52
C LEU A 65 4.05 -15.40 -1.47
N ASP A 66 5.31 -15.18 -1.84
CA ASP A 66 6.44 -15.19 -0.92
C ASP A 66 6.56 -13.85 -0.21
N ILE A 67 6.57 -13.89 1.14
CA ILE A 67 6.51 -12.69 1.96
C ILE A 67 7.87 -12.32 2.52
N PHE A 68 8.30 -11.11 2.19
CA PHE A 68 9.45 -10.42 2.72
C PHE A 68 9.01 -9.16 3.44
N TYR A 69 9.78 -8.70 4.41
CA TYR A 69 9.44 -7.45 5.07
C TYR A 69 10.65 -6.63 5.51
N TYR A 70 10.44 -5.34 5.57
CA TYR A 70 11.34 -4.34 6.11
C TYR A 70 10.67 -3.59 7.27
N GLY A 71 11.46 -3.21 8.25
CA GLY A 71 11.04 -2.37 9.38
C GLY A 71 12.21 -2.16 10.35
N PRO A 72 12.04 -1.28 11.34
CA PRO A 72 13.13 -0.92 12.26
C PRO A 72 13.68 -2.11 13.04
N ASN A 73 12.82 -3.10 13.34
CA ASN A 73 13.22 -4.28 14.13
C ASN A 73 12.69 -5.56 13.50
N LYS A 74 13.50 -6.62 13.57
CA LYS A 74 13.07 -7.99 13.24
C LYS A 74 11.94 -8.44 14.18
N LYS A 75 10.90 -9.06 13.63
CA LYS A 75 9.76 -9.58 14.39
C LYS A 75 9.88 -11.09 14.58
N LYS A 76 9.29 -11.63 15.63
CA LYS A 76 9.17 -13.09 15.87
C LYS A 76 8.03 -13.65 14.98
N ILE A 77 8.29 -13.75 13.68
CA ILE A 77 7.38 -14.28 12.65
C ILE A 77 8.17 -15.01 11.59
N ASN A 78 7.54 -15.97 10.92
CA ASN A 78 8.19 -16.81 9.91
C ASN A 78 8.11 -16.18 8.51
N TYR A 79 8.64 -14.92 8.36
CA TYR A 79 8.84 -14.26 7.07
C TYR A 79 10.26 -13.71 6.98
N LYS A 80 10.82 -13.65 5.78
CA LYS A 80 12.19 -13.15 5.57
C LYS A 80 12.27 -11.66 5.88
N TYR A 81 13.11 -11.30 6.88
CA TYR A 81 13.37 -9.92 7.27
C TYR A 81 14.55 -9.34 6.49
N TYR A 82 14.40 -8.10 6.08
CA TYR A 82 15.46 -7.29 5.50
C TYR A 82 15.75 -6.08 6.39
N LYS A 83 17.01 -5.94 6.80
CA LYS A 83 17.49 -4.72 7.48
C LYS A 83 17.69 -3.57 6.48
N ASP A 84 17.90 -3.88 5.22
CA ASP A 84 18.15 -2.97 4.12
C ASP A 84 16.97 -3.00 3.12
N LEU A 85 16.25 -1.88 3.04
CA LEU A 85 15.09 -1.73 2.16
C LEU A 85 15.48 -1.84 0.68
N LYS A 86 16.66 -1.32 0.31
CA LYS A 86 17.16 -1.36 -1.07
C LYS A 86 17.44 -2.78 -1.54
N LYS A 87 18.00 -3.61 -0.65
CA LYS A 87 18.20 -5.04 -0.94
C LYS A 87 16.87 -5.76 -1.14
N MET A 88 15.87 -5.48 -0.29
CA MET A 88 14.52 -6.04 -0.47
C MET A 88 13.89 -5.59 -1.79
N ALA A 89 13.99 -4.30 -2.12
CA ALA A 89 13.39 -3.73 -3.34
C ALA A 89 13.88 -4.41 -4.63
N LYS A 90 15.14 -4.84 -4.70
CA LYS A 90 15.72 -5.55 -5.85
C LYS A 90 15.08 -6.92 -6.11
N GLU A 91 14.54 -7.55 -5.08
CA GLU A 91 14.06 -8.94 -5.16
C GLU A 91 12.55 -9.06 -5.38
N VAL A 92 11.77 -8.01 -5.07
CA VAL A 92 10.31 -8.12 -4.99
C VAL A 92 9.58 -7.72 -6.27
N ASN A 93 8.47 -8.39 -6.53
CA ASN A 93 7.53 -8.03 -7.59
C ASN A 93 6.50 -7.00 -7.12
N PHE A 94 6.18 -6.99 -5.82
CA PHE A 94 5.25 -6.03 -5.21
C PHE A 94 5.89 -5.43 -3.98
N LEU A 95 5.96 -4.10 -3.93
CA LEU A 95 6.36 -3.35 -2.74
C LEU A 95 5.10 -2.75 -2.11
N VAL A 96 4.69 -3.29 -0.97
CA VAL A 96 3.46 -2.90 -0.27
C VAL A 96 3.80 -2.09 0.97
N ILE A 97 3.30 -0.86 1.04
CA ILE A 97 3.63 0.10 2.07
C ILE A 97 2.49 0.16 3.09
N THR A 98 2.80 -0.28 4.32
CA THR A 98 1.88 -0.34 5.46
C THR A 98 2.50 0.25 6.74
N CYS A 99 3.65 0.91 6.63
CA CYS A 99 4.30 1.56 7.76
C CYS A 99 3.50 2.78 8.24
N LYS A 100 3.73 3.19 9.47
CA LYS A 100 3.16 4.43 10.00
C LYS A 100 3.82 5.63 9.32
N GLY A 101 3.05 6.66 8.97
CA GLY A 101 3.59 7.95 8.54
C GLY A 101 4.25 8.71 9.70
N GLY A 102 5.02 9.73 9.40
CA GLY A 102 5.75 10.60 10.33
C GLY A 102 7.20 10.78 9.91
N ASP A 103 7.97 11.60 10.64
CA ASP A 103 9.31 12.06 10.26
C ASP A 103 10.27 10.94 9.92
N LYS A 104 10.26 9.84 10.70
CA LYS A 104 11.14 8.66 10.49
C LYS A 104 10.85 7.88 9.20
N THR A 105 9.70 8.10 8.58
CA THR A 105 9.27 7.40 7.37
C THR A 105 8.98 8.34 6.21
N ASN A 106 9.15 9.63 6.41
CA ASN A 106 8.99 10.63 5.36
C ASN A 106 10.02 10.36 4.24
N GLY A 107 9.53 10.20 3.01
CA GLY A 107 10.35 9.92 1.84
C GLY A 107 11.18 8.63 1.90
N ILE A 108 10.87 7.67 2.78
CA ILE A 108 11.64 6.42 2.90
C ILE A 108 11.65 5.60 1.60
N ILE A 109 10.63 5.75 0.76
CA ILE A 109 10.60 5.23 -0.60
C ILE A 109 11.08 6.36 -1.54
N ASP A 110 12.37 6.56 -1.53
CA ASP A 110 13.04 7.58 -2.32
C ASP A 110 13.36 7.14 -3.76
N GLN A 111 14.00 8.00 -4.52
CA GLN A 111 14.45 7.71 -5.88
C GLN A 111 15.36 6.47 -5.94
N SER A 112 16.21 6.25 -4.94
CA SER A 112 17.18 5.15 -4.91
C SER A 112 16.48 3.80 -4.70
N ILE A 113 15.45 3.78 -3.85
CA ILE A 113 14.60 2.60 -3.63
C ILE A 113 13.79 2.29 -4.88
N ILE A 114 13.14 3.30 -5.48
CA ILE A 114 12.36 3.14 -6.71
C ILE A 114 13.24 2.65 -7.86
N ASN A 115 14.43 3.19 -8.01
CA ASN A 115 15.39 2.74 -9.02
C ASN A 115 15.89 1.31 -8.81
N SER A 116 15.84 0.82 -7.59
CA SER A 116 16.22 -0.56 -7.25
C SER A 116 15.16 -1.60 -7.56
N LEU A 117 13.91 -1.16 -7.76
CA LEU A 117 12.82 -2.05 -8.16
C LEU A 117 13.06 -2.59 -9.57
N ARG A 118 12.57 -3.78 -9.81
CA ARG A 118 12.57 -4.44 -11.12
C ARG A 118 11.57 -3.76 -12.05
N LYS A 119 11.79 -3.85 -13.35
CA LYS A 119 10.88 -3.29 -14.36
C LYS A 119 9.47 -3.88 -14.30
N ASP A 120 9.33 -5.13 -13.84
CA ASP A 120 8.07 -5.83 -13.66
C ASP A 120 7.44 -5.63 -12.27
N SER A 121 8.02 -4.77 -11.42
CA SER A 121 7.54 -4.52 -10.07
C SER A 121 6.41 -3.50 -10.02
N TYR A 122 5.59 -3.63 -8.97
CA TYR A 122 4.51 -2.70 -8.61
C TYR A 122 4.72 -2.10 -7.23
N ILE A 123 4.27 -0.87 -7.04
CA ILE A 123 4.18 -0.22 -5.72
C ILE A 123 2.72 -0.13 -5.31
N ILE A 124 2.41 -0.48 -4.06
CA ILE A 124 1.06 -0.33 -3.47
C ILE A 124 1.20 0.47 -2.18
N ASN A 125 0.57 1.66 -2.13
CA ASN A 125 0.61 2.52 -0.95
C ASN A 125 -0.78 2.69 -0.34
N ILE A 126 -0.99 2.13 0.85
CA ILE A 126 -2.18 2.28 1.69
C ILE A 126 -1.82 2.91 3.06
N SER A 127 -0.68 3.57 3.14
CA SER A 127 -0.13 4.16 4.37
C SER A 127 -0.37 5.67 4.41
N ARG A 128 0.61 6.45 3.95
CA ARG A 128 0.55 7.92 3.80
C ARG A 128 1.28 8.34 2.54
N GLY A 129 0.83 9.42 1.91
CA GLY A 129 1.48 9.97 0.70
C GLY A 129 2.94 10.34 0.96
N SER A 130 3.22 10.99 2.09
CA SER A 130 4.56 11.44 2.49
C SER A 130 5.64 10.34 2.60
N VAL A 131 5.23 9.07 2.64
CA VAL A 131 6.19 7.93 2.72
C VAL A 131 6.93 7.72 1.41
N ILE A 132 6.38 8.17 0.29
CA ILE A 132 6.98 8.06 -1.04
C ILE A 132 7.42 9.43 -1.53
N ASN A 133 8.60 9.50 -2.14
CA ASN A 133 8.95 10.65 -2.97
C ASN A 133 8.07 10.64 -4.24
N GLU A 134 7.03 11.47 -4.23
CA GLU A 134 6.00 11.50 -5.26
C GLU A 134 6.55 11.84 -6.64
N ASN A 135 7.52 12.78 -6.72
CA ASN A 135 8.14 13.15 -7.98
C ASN A 135 8.97 12.00 -8.57
N ALA A 136 9.69 11.27 -7.72
CA ALA A 136 10.44 10.09 -8.12
C ALA A 136 9.51 8.98 -8.65
N LEU A 137 8.40 8.75 -7.95
CA LEU A 137 7.39 7.78 -8.38
C LEU A 137 6.77 8.16 -9.73
N LEU A 138 6.38 9.42 -9.90
CA LEU A 138 5.82 9.92 -11.16
C LEU A 138 6.79 9.69 -12.33
N LYS A 139 8.06 10.07 -12.18
CA LYS A 139 9.09 9.85 -13.21
C LYS A 139 9.26 8.36 -13.54
N ALA A 140 9.27 7.51 -12.52
CA ALA A 140 9.42 6.06 -12.71
C ALA A 140 8.23 5.43 -13.46
N LEU A 141 7.01 5.89 -13.19
CA LEU A 141 5.79 5.44 -13.86
C LEU A 141 5.71 5.94 -15.30
N GLN A 142 6.03 7.21 -15.54
CA GLN A 142 6.05 7.83 -16.89
C GLN A 142 7.05 7.14 -17.81
N ASN A 143 8.22 6.78 -17.28
CA ASN A 143 9.29 6.13 -18.04
C ASN A 143 9.20 4.59 -18.03
N ASN A 144 8.11 4.01 -17.52
CA ASN A 144 7.93 2.56 -17.36
C ASN A 144 9.13 1.86 -16.69
N LYS A 145 9.77 2.56 -15.74
CA LYS A 145 10.87 2.01 -14.92
C LYS A 145 10.35 0.92 -13.98
N ILE A 146 9.11 1.07 -13.51
CA ILE A 146 8.33 0.05 -12.82
C ILE A 146 7.03 -0.19 -13.59
N LYS A 147 6.42 -1.34 -13.39
CA LYS A 147 5.26 -1.75 -14.19
C LYS A 147 4.01 -0.93 -13.86
N GLY A 148 3.85 -0.53 -12.60
CA GLY A 148 2.71 0.29 -12.19
C GLY A 148 2.65 0.56 -10.70
N ALA A 149 1.62 1.28 -10.27
CA ALA A 149 1.35 1.54 -8.86
C ALA A 149 -0.15 1.53 -8.55
N ALA A 150 -0.49 1.27 -7.28
CA ALA A 150 -1.83 1.52 -6.72
C ALA A 150 -1.69 2.41 -5.48
N LEU A 151 -2.35 3.54 -5.51
CA LEU A 151 -2.21 4.58 -4.51
C LEU A 151 -3.57 4.90 -3.89
N ASP A 152 -3.70 4.69 -2.59
CA ASP A 152 -4.87 5.11 -1.81
C ASP A 152 -4.62 6.44 -1.08
N VAL A 153 -3.36 6.90 -1.06
CA VAL A 153 -2.91 8.08 -0.32
C VAL A 153 -1.92 8.91 -1.13
N PHE A 154 -1.94 10.24 -0.91
CA PHE A 154 -1.16 11.21 -1.67
C PHE A 154 -0.58 12.30 -0.76
N ASN A 155 0.41 13.05 -1.25
CA ASN A 155 1.04 14.11 -0.45
C ASN A 155 0.11 15.31 -0.19
N ASN A 156 -0.79 15.61 -1.10
CA ASN A 156 -1.63 16.80 -1.02
C ASN A 156 -3.12 16.44 -1.21
N GLU A 157 -3.65 15.65 -0.28
CA GLU A 157 -5.07 15.27 -0.29
C GLU A 157 -5.96 16.45 0.11
N PRO A 158 -7.10 16.66 -0.55
CA PRO A 158 -7.64 15.92 -1.71
C PRO A 158 -7.10 16.39 -3.07
N ASN A 159 -6.23 17.41 -3.12
CA ASN A 159 -5.68 18.03 -4.33
C ASN A 159 -4.46 17.25 -4.82
N ILE A 160 -4.69 16.06 -5.35
CA ILE A 160 -3.61 15.20 -5.83
C ILE A 160 -2.96 15.74 -7.10
N ASN A 161 -1.69 15.41 -7.31
CA ASN A 161 -0.96 15.81 -8.52
C ASN A 161 -1.68 15.30 -9.79
N PRO A 162 -2.12 16.21 -10.70
CA PRO A 162 -2.93 15.84 -11.86
C PRO A 162 -2.21 14.93 -12.86
N LYS A 163 -0.87 14.85 -12.81
CA LYS A 163 -0.09 13.95 -13.67
C LYS A 163 -0.44 12.47 -13.40
N PHE A 164 -0.78 12.09 -12.17
CA PHE A 164 -1.22 10.72 -11.88
C PHE A 164 -2.48 10.32 -12.64
N LYS A 165 -3.43 11.24 -12.80
CA LYS A 165 -4.70 10.99 -13.50
C LYS A 165 -4.50 10.67 -15.00
N LYS A 166 -3.36 11.06 -15.57
CA LYS A 166 -3.01 10.81 -16.97
C LYS A 166 -2.28 9.48 -17.20
N LEU A 167 -1.81 8.83 -16.14
CA LEU A 167 -1.08 7.57 -16.24
C LEU A 167 -2.03 6.38 -16.41
N LYS A 168 -1.69 5.48 -17.34
CA LYS A 168 -2.47 4.24 -17.59
C LYS A 168 -2.08 3.09 -16.68
N ASN A 169 -0.90 3.16 -16.07
CA ASN A 169 -0.33 2.11 -15.22
C ASN A 169 -0.48 2.42 -13.73
N VAL A 170 -1.49 3.23 -13.35
CA VAL A 170 -1.77 3.59 -11.96
C VAL A 170 -3.24 3.36 -11.63
N ILE A 171 -3.48 2.74 -10.47
CA ILE A 171 -4.80 2.68 -9.83
C ILE A 171 -4.83 3.75 -8.74
N LEU A 172 -5.83 4.61 -8.76
CA LEU A 172 -6.01 5.69 -7.79
C LEU A 172 -7.27 5.44 -6.96
N SER A 173 -7.17 5.65 -5.65
CA SER A 173 -8.27 5.54 -4.70
C SER A 173 -8.24 6.74 -3.73
N PRO A 174 -9.40 7.26 -3.30
CA PRO A 174 -9.50 8.51 -2.54
C PRO A 174 -9.39 8.28 -1.02
N HIS A 175 -8.28 7.72 -0.54
CA HIS A 175 -8.00 7.41 0.87
C HIS A 175 -9.12 6.57 1.51
N HIS A 176 -9.51 5.50 0.82
CA HIS A 176 -10.69 4.70 1.17
C HIS A 176 -10.37 3.29 1.68
N ALA A 177 -9.10 2.95 1.91
CA ALA A 177 -8.69 1.60 2.35
C ALA A 177 -9.34 1.15 3.68
N SER A 178 -9.76 2.08 4.54
CA SER A 178 -10.49 1.79 5.78
C SER A 178 -12.01 2.05 5.70
N GLY A 179 -12.51 2.40 4.52
CA GLY A 179 -13.89 2.86 4.31
C GLY A 179 -14.91 1.72 4.24
N THR A 180 -15.05 0.92 5.29
CA THR A 180 -16.14 -0.04 5.43
C THR A 180 -17.07 0.35 6.57
N LYS A 181 -18.34 -0.05 6.50
CA LYS A 181 -19.35 0.23 7.53
C LYS A 181 -18.89 -0.31 8.89
N GLU A 182 -18.38 -1.54 8.92
CA GLU A 182 -17.88 -2.21 10.12
C GLU A 182 -16.70 -1.47 10.74
N THR A 183 -15.71 -1.07 9.91
CA THR A 183 -14.55 -0.32 10.40
C THR A 183 -14.97 1.03 10.98
N ARG A 184 -15.85 1.76 10.30
CA ARG A 184 -16.35 3.07 10.79
C ARG A 184 -17.14 2.93 12.08
N TYR A 185 -18.00 1.91 12.18
CA TYR A 185 -18.73 1.60 13.41
C TYR A 185 -17.79 1.31 14.59
N GLU A 186 -16.80 0.42 14.41
CA GLU A 186 -15.84 0.09 15.46
C GLU A 186 -14.97 1.29 15.86
N MET A 187 -14.59 2.14 14.93
CA MET A 187 -13.89 3.39 15.24
C MET A 187 -14.74 4.33 16.10
N ALA A 188 -16.00 4.54 15.73
CA ALA A 188 -16.92 5.38 16.51
C ALA A 188 -17.15 4.80 17.91
N LYS A 189 -17.44 3.51 18.01
CA LYS A 189 -17.62 2.79 19.28
C LYS A 189 -16.41 2.93 20.22
N LEU A 190 -15.18 2.78 19.66
CA LEU A 190 -13.96 2.94 20.42
C LEU A 190 -13.77 4.39 20.93
N SER A 191 -14.07 5.35 20.08
CA SER A 191 -14.00 6.78 20.45
C SER A 191 -14.97 7.11 21.58
N CYS A 192 -16.23 6.70 21.46
CA CYS A 192 -17.24 6.87 22.52
C CYS A 192 -16.81 6.18 23.83
N LYS A 193 -16.26 4.97 23.74
CA LYS A 193 -15.77 4.25 24.92
C LYS A 193 -14.61 4.96 25.61
N ASN A 194 -13.68 5.55 24.86
CA ASN A 194 -12.58 6.32 25.43
C ASN A 194 -13.07 7.60 26.12
N VAL A 195 -14.03 8.30 25.53
CA VAL A 195 -14.67 9.50 26.15
C VAL A 195 -15.39 9.09 27.43
N PHE A 196 -16.22 8.05 27.40
CA PHE A 196 -16.89 7.52 28.57
C PHE A 196 -15.92 7.15 29.70
N ASN A 197 -14.85 6.43 29.38
CA ASN A 197 -13.82 6.04 30.34
C ASN A 197 -13.14 7.26 30.96
N PHE A 198 -12.87 8.31 30.16
CA PHE A 198 -12.27 9.54 30.65
C PHE A 198 -13.16 10.24 31.74
N PHE A 199 -14.44 10.41 31.45
CA PHE A 199 -15.37 11.04 32.40
C PHE A 199 -15.65 10.19 33.66
N ASN A 200 -15.48 8.88 33.57
CA ASN A 200 -15.62 7.98 34.74
C ASN A 200 -14.27 7.70 35.45
N ASN A 201 -13.23 8.47 35.18
CA ASN A 201 -11.88 8.31 35.75
C ASN A 201 -11.29 6.90 35.55
N THR A 202 -11.69 6.20 34.48
CA THR A 202 -11.16 4.88 34.13
C THR A 202 -10.14 5.01 32.99
N LYS A 203 -9.27 4.01 32.86
CA LYS A 203 -8.23 4.03 31.81
C LYS A 203 -8.84 3.94 30.41
N PRO A 204 -8.40 4.76 29.44
CA PRO A 204 -8.83 4.63 28.05
C PRO A 204 -8.40 3.27 27.49
N VAL A 205 -9.21 2.71 26.57
CA VAL A 205 -8.95 1.41 25.94
C VAL A 205 -7.63 1.43 25.17
N HIS A 206 -7.33 2.56 24.51
CA HIS A 206 -6.08 2.79 23.80
C HIS A 206 -5.54 4.17 24.15
N LYS A 207 -4.55 4.21 25.05
CA LYS A 207 -3.84 5.45 25.37
C LYS A 207 -2.84 5.74 24.24
N ILE A 208 -2.99 6.90 23.61
CA ILE A 208 -1.95 7.48 22.76
C ILE A 208 -1.14 8.40 23.64
N SER A 209 0.13 8.09 23.89
CA SER A 209 1.05 9.05 24.46
C SER A 209 1.37 10.08 23.38
N TRP A 210 0.74 11.22 23.45
CA TRP A 210 1.05 12.38 22.60
C TRP A 210 2.13 13.21 23.28
N PRO A 211 3.18 13.60 22.56
CA PRO A 211 4.23 14.44 23.16
C PRO A 211 3.78 15.91 23.17
N TRP A 212 2.69 16.25 23.87
CA TRP A 212 2.45 17.63 24.25
C TRP A 212 3.20 17.90 25.55
N ASN A 213 4.36 18.53 25.45
CA ASN A 213 4.93 19.29 26.54
C ASN A 213 4.19 20.64 26.55
N TYR A 214 3.29 20.84 27.50
CA TYR A 214 2.85 22.16 27.92
C TYR A 214 3.84 22.69 28.98
#